data_2528da9be394edb56e044026ac91265e
#
_entry.id   2528da9be394edb56e044026ac91265e
#
_cell.length_a   1.000
_cell.length_b   1.000
_cell.length_c   1.000
_cell.angle_alpha   90.00
_cell.angle_beta   90.00
_cell.angle_gamma   90.00
#
_symmetry.space_group_name_H-M   'P 1'
#
loop_
_entity.id
_entity.type
_entity.pdbx_description
1 polymer ?
#
loop_
_entity_poly.entity_id
_entity_poly.type
_entity_poly.pdbx_seq_one_letter_code
_entity_poly.pdbx_strand_id
1 'polypeptide(L)'
;MSKREAITKLRTCLSDLFDSRYEGADAPRYAKAQGFADGYMQALADMALVDDRELLMLVNEERRRAASRADVGSAPMPPRPSVPTFA
;
A
#
# COMPACT_ATOMS: atom_id res chain seq x y z
N MET A 1 11.40 -13.58 -15.26
CA MET A 1 10.85 -13.29 -13.92
C MET A 1 9.69 -14.23 -13.66
N SER A 2 9.70 -14.87 -12.52
CA SER A 2 8.61 -15.77 -12.18
C SER A 2 7.45 -14.98 -11.60
N LYS A 3 6.28 -15.59 -11.59
CA LYS A 3 5.10 -14.96 -11.00
C LYS A 3 5.34 -14.62 -9.54
N ARG A 4 6.01 -15.53 -8.82
CA ARG A 4 6.30 -15.30 -7.41
C ARG A 4 7.19 -14.07 -7.20
N GLU A 5 8.21 -13.95 -8.02
CA GLU A 5 9.10 -12.78 -7.93
C GLU A 5 8.36 -11.50 -8.28
N ALA A 6 7.52 -11.56 -9.29
CA ALA A 6 6.73 -10.41 -9.71
C ALA A 6 5.81 -9.95 -8.59
N ILE A 7 5.14 -10.90 -7.94
CA ILE A 7 4.23 -10.57 -6.85
C ILE A 7 5.00 -9.99 -5.66
N THR A 8 6.16 -10.57 -5.34
CA THR A 8 6.98 -10.07 -4.24
C THR A 8 7.41 -8.63 -4.49
N LYS A 9 7.86 -8.33 -5.68
CA LYS A 9 8.26 -6.97 -6.03
C LYS A 9 7.08 -6.01 -6.01
N LEU A 10 5.93 -6.46 -6.48
CA LEU A 10 4.74 -5.64 -6.45
C LEU A 10 4.33 -5.33 -5.01
N ARG A 11 4.38 -6.32 -4.13
CA ARG A 11 4.06 -6.10 -2.73
C ARG A 11 4.99 -5.06 -2.11
N THR A 12 6.28 -5.10 -2.46
CA THR A 12 7.22 -4.10 -1.99
C THR A 12 6.86 -2.71 -2.48
N CYS A 13 6.51 -2.58 -3.77
CA CYS A 13 6.11 -1.29 -4.32
C CYS A 13 4.87 -0.74 -3.65
N LEU A 14 3.88 -1.60 -3.43
CA LEU A 14 2.63 -1.19 -2.79
C LEU A 14 2.86 -0.84 -1.32
N SER A 15 3.69 -1.61 -0.64
CA SER A 15 4.04 -1.34 0.75
C SER A 15 4.68 0.03 0.87
N ASP A 16 5.65 0.34 0.01
CA ASP A 16 6.32 1.63 0.02
C ASP A 16 5.34 2.76 -0.28
N LEU A 17 4.44 2.55 -1.23
CA LEU A 17 3.45 3.55 -1.59
C LEU A 17 2.54 3.88 -0.40
N PHE A 18 1.98 2.85 0.21
CA PHE A 18 1.04 3.06 1.30
C PHE A 18 1.73 3.56 2.57
N ASP A 19 2.94 3.09 2.84
CA ASP A 19 3.71 3.61 3.98
C ASP A 19 4.02 5.08 3.78
N SER A 20 4.39 5.49 2.57
CA SER A 20 4.63 6.89 2.26
C SER A 20 3.41 7.74 2.53
N ARG A 21 2.24 7.22 2.19
CA ARG A 21 0.99 7.91 2.43
C ARG A 21 0.74 8.14 3.91
N TYR A 22 0.96 7.09 4.72
CA TYR A 22 0.73 7.19 6.16
C TYR A 22 1.81 7.99 6.88
N GLU A 23 3.00 8.06 6.30
CA GLU A 23 4.10 8.84 6.86
C GLU A 23 4.01 10.32 6.51
N GLY A 24 3.07 10.68 5.65
CA GLY A 24 2.92 12.07 5.26
C GLY A 24 3.95 12.54 4.27
N ALA A 25 4.36 11.66 3.36
CA ALA A 25 5.32 12.05 2.33
C ALA A 25 4.79 13.22 1.52
N ASP A 26 5.68 14.05 1.00
CA ASP A 26 5.27 15.18 0.19
C ASP A 26 4.66 14.70 -1.13
N ALA A 27 3.93 15.59 -1.79
CA ALA A 27 3.19 15.23 -3.00
C ALA A 27 4.07 14.68 -4.12
N PRO A 28 5.23 15.30 -4.44
CA PRO A 28 6.08 14.74 -5.49
C PRO A 28 6.58 13.33 -5.17
N ARG A 29 6.95 13.07 -3.94
CA ARG A 29 7.43 11.77 -3.53
C ARG A 29 6.33 10.73 -3.62
N TYR A 30 5.14 11.08 -3.17
CA TYR A 30 4.00 10.19 -3.21
C TYR A 30 3.60 9.90 -4.66
N ALA A 31 3.56 10.92 -5.51
CA ALA A 31 3.21 10.75 -6.92
C ALA A 31 4.21 9.85 -7.63
N LYS A 32 5.48 9.94 -7.31
CA LYS A 32 6.50 9.09 -7.89
C LYS A 32 6.28 7.63 -7.50
N ALA A 33 6.02 7.39 -6.22
CA ALA A 33 5.76 6.04 -5.73
C ALA A 33 4.50 5.47 -6.37
N GLN A 34 3.46 6.28 -6.50
CA GLN A 34 2.21 5.87 -7.11
C GLN A 34 2.42 5.51 -8.58
N GLY A 35 3.14 6.36 -9.32
CA GLY A 35 3.41 6.08 -10.73
C GLY A 35 4.21 4.81 -10.93
N PHE A 36 5.16 4.56 -10.04
CA PHE A 36 5.98 3.36 -10.11
C PHE A 36 5.11 2.11 -9.89
N ALA A 37 4.27 2.14 -8.86
CA ALA A 37 3.40 1.01 -8.56
C ALA A 37 2.39 0.77 -9.68
N ASP A 38 1.79 1.83 -10.20
CA ASP A 38 0.82 1.72 -11.28
C ASP A 38 1.47 1.14 -12.55
N GLY A 39 2.66 1.62 -12.89
CA GLY A 39 3.39 1.12 -14.05
C GLY A 39 3.75 -0.34 -13.91
N TYR A 40 4.15 -0.73 -12.71
CA TYR A 40 4.51 -2.12 -12.47
C TYR A 40 3.30 -3.03 -12.57
N MET A 41 2.17 -2.61 -12.00
CA MET A 41 0.93 -3.39 -12.11
C MET A 41 0.49 -3.51 -13.56
N GLN A 42 0.61 -2.44 -14.33
CA GLN A 42 0.26 -2.46 -15.74
C GLN A 42 1.15 -3.45 -16.49
N ALA A 43 2.44 -3.44 -16.22
CA ALA A 43 3.37 -4.35 -16.86
C ALA A 43 3.06 -5.80 -16.56
N LEU A 44 2.73 -6.10 -15.29
CA LEU A 44 2.39 -7.48 -14.92
C LEU A 44 1.10 -7.94 -15.59
N ALA A 45 0.13 -7.05 -15.71
CA ALA A 45 -1.12 -7.38 -16.39
C ALA A 45 -0.87 -7.59 -17.88
N ASP A 46 -0.04 -6.75 -18.50
CA ASP A 46 0.28 -6.86 -19.92
C ASP A 46 1.00 -8.17 -20.23
N MET A 47 1.81 -8.64 -19.31
CA MET A 47 2.51 -9.90 -19.45
C MET A 47 1.69 -11.10 -19.01
N ALA A 48 0.45 -10.85 -18.59
CA ALA A 48 -0.46 -11.88 -18.11
C ALA A 48 0.10 -12.70 -16.95
N LEU A 49 0.98 -12.08 -16.15
CA LEU A 49 1.52 -12.75 -14.96
C LEU A 49 0.52 -12.73 -13.81
N VAL A 50 -0.33 -11.72 -13.76
CA VAL A 50 -1.39 -11.63 -12.76
C VAL A 50 -2.64 -11.10 -13.45
N ASP A 51 -3.79 -11.44 -12.94
CA ASP A 51 -5.03 -10.92 -13.46
C ASP A 51 -5.56 -9.78 -12.58
N ASP A 52 -6.61 -9.12 -13.04
CA ASP A 52 -7.16 -7.96 -12.34
C ASP A 52 -7.62 -8.30 -10.94
N ARG A 53 -8.17 -9.47 -10.75
CA ARG A 53 -8.64 -9.90 -9.44
C ARG A 53 -7.47 -10.06 -8.47
N GLU A 54 -6.39 -10.66 -8.93
CA GLU A 54 -5.19 -10.81 -8.11
C GLU A 54 -4.61 -9.46 -7.75
N LEU A 55 -4.57 -8.55 -8.71
CA LEU A 55 -4.06 -7.20 -8.46
C LEU A 55 -4.88 -6.50 -7.40
N LEU A 56 -6.20 -6.60 -7.51
CA LEU A 56 -7.08 -5.96 -6.54
C LEU A 56 -6.88 -6.53 -5.14
N MET A 57 -6.74 -7.85 -5.05
CA MET A 57 -6.46 -8.49 -3.78
C MET A 57 -5.16 -8.03 -3.17
N LEU A 58 -4.12 -7.93 -3.98
CA LEU A 58 -2.80 -7.51 -3.49
C LEU A 58 -2.84 -6.08 -3.00
N VAL A 59 -3.48 -5.20 -3.75
CA VAL A 59 -3.62 -3.79 -3.35
C VAL A 59 -4.34 -3.69 -2.01
N ASN A 60 -5.46 -4.39 -1.87
CA ASN A 60 -6.24 -4.33 -0.64
C ASN A 60 -5.49 -4.91 0.54
N GLU A 61 -4.76 -6.00 0.34
CA GLU A 61 -3.95 -6.59 1.39
C GLU A 61 -2.86 -5.66 1.86
N GLU A 62 -2.13 -5.06 0.92
CA GLU A 62 -1.02 -4.19 1.30
C GLU A 62 -1.53 -2.91 1.95
N ARG A 63 -2.69 -2.42 1.51
CA ARG A 63 -3.29 -1.26 2.15
C ARG A 63 -3.62 -1.57 3.61
N ARG A 64 -4.20 -2.73 3.87
CA ARG A 64 -4.53 -3.12 5.23
C ARG A 64 -3.29 -3.31 6.09
N ARG A 65 -2.25 -3.90 5.52
CA ARG A 65 -0.99 -4.08 6.25
C ARG A 65 -0.36 -2.75 6.61
N ALA A 66 -0.38 -1.80 5.67
CA ALA A 66 0.17 -0.49 5.92
C ALA A 66 -0.61 0.25 7.01
N ALA A 67 -1.93 0.16 6.96
CA ALA A 67 -2.77 0.78 7.99
C ALA A 67 -2.49 0.19 9.35
N SER A 68 -2.31 -1.11 9.42
CA SER A 68 -2.00 -1.81 10.66
C SER A 68 -0.64 -1.38 11.20
N ARG A 69 0.36 -1.28 10.33
CA ARG A 69 1.69 -0.81 10.73
C ARG A 69 1.64 0.63 11.23
N ALA A 70 0.85 1.47 10.59
CA ALA A 70 0.72 2.85 10.97
C ALA A 70 0.09 2.98 12.37
N ASP A 71 -0.92 2.15 12.63
CA ASP A 71 -1.55 2.13 13.95
C ASP A 71 -0.56 1.74 15.03
N VAL A 72 0.21 0.71 14.78
CA VAL A 72 1.19 0.24 15.73
C VAL A 72 2.30 1.28 15.90
N GLY A 73 2.71 1.87 14.80
CA GLY A 73 3.77 2.84 14.85
C GLY A 73 3.38 4.15 15.49
N SER A 74 2.08 4.47 15.42
CA SER A 74 1.67 5.69 16.01
C SER A 74 1.29 5.56 17.44
N ALA A 75 1.34 4.41 17.95
CA ALA A 75 1.06 4.26 19.26
C ALA A 75 1.93 5.06 19.96
N PRO A 76 1.84 5.49 20.91
CA PRO A 76 1.01 5.33 21.94
C PRO A 76 -0.13 6.20 21.91
N MET A 77 -0.85 6.11 20.99
CA MET A 77 -1.85 6.82 20.90
C MET A 77 -2.73 6.57 21.90
N PRO A 78 -3.15 7.42 22.57
CA PRO A 78 -4.12 7.23 23.52
C PRO A 78 -5.30 6.88 22.80
N PRO A 79 -6.03 6.21 23.39
CA PRO A 79 -7.18 5.79 22.80
C PRO A 79 -7.94 6.94 22.51
N ARG A 80 -8.41 7.04 21.66
CA ARG A 80 -9.08 7.93 21.24
C ARG A 80 -10.12 8.14 21.82
N PRO A 81 -10.27 8.81 22.10
CA PRO A 81 -11.26 9.13 22.76
C PRO A 81 -12.44 9.02 22.19
N SER A 82 -12.67 8.81 22.13
CA SER A 82 -13.49 8.86 21.80
C SER A 82 -14.26 9.54 21.63
N VAL A 83 -14.47 9.59 21.50
CA VAL A 83 -14.99 10.17 21.40
C VAL A 83 -15.72 10.77 21.56
N PRO A 84 -15.97 10.93 21.55
CA PRO A 84 -16.58 11.44 21.74
C PRO A 84 -17.28 11.77 21.97
N THR A 85 -17.35 11.62 22.11
CA THR A 85 -17.94 11.79 22.39
C THR A 85 -18.65 12.44 22.61
N PHE A 86 -18.88 12.58 22.57
CA PHE A 86 -19.42 13.19 22.66
C PHE A 86 -20.08 13.56 22.80
N ALA A 87 -20.09 13.52 22.89
CA ALA A 87 -20.61 13.77 23.00
C ALA A 87 -21.03 14.08 23.03
#